data_5f94aa92904878aeaba596e659cf87fd
#
_entry.id   5f94aa92904878aeaba596e659cf87fd
#
_cell.length_a   1.000
_cell.length_b   1.000
_cell.length_c   1.000
_cell.angle_alpha   90.00
_cell.angle_beta   90.00
_cell.angle_gamma   90.00
#
_symmetry.space_group_name_H-M   'P 1'
#
loop_
_entity.id
_entity.type
_entity.pdbx_description
1 polymer ?
#
loop_
_entity_poly.entity_id
_entity_poly.type
_entity_poly.pdbx_seq_one_letter_code
_entity_poly.pdbx_strand_id
1 'polypeptide(L)'
;SLFLFSFALEKYFDKKVTTVVNNSYELAKDYVEEVRNKIQSEIVLIAFDTNKSKKFLNDNQNEYSRFLKTQKLIRGVDEIHIIDINKKLLFSTLEDDQPYIPPVNKALNLVLDDDRPLKIINAPENRSAAIMRLQNFDDRFLYVVKYLDKDISRYLSESQEAINFYY
;
A
#
# COMPACT_ATOMS: atom_id res chain seq x y z
N SER A 1 13.98 -16.89 -6.86
CA SER A 1 13.36 -17.29 -5.59
C SER A 1 13.19 -16.10 -4.67
N LEU A 2 12.29 -16.24 -3.70
CA LEU A 2 12.07 -15.20 -2.69
C LEU A 2 13.34 -14.86 -1.92
N PHE A 3 14.16 -15.86 -1.63
CA PHE A 3 15.43 -15.65 -0.93
C PHE A 3 16.39 -14.79 -1.75
N LEU A 4 16.58 -15.11 -3.04
CA LEU A 4 17.45 -14.34 -3.91
C LEU A 4 16.93 -12.92 -4.11
N PHE A 5 15.62 -12.76 -4.24
CA PHE A 5 15.00 -11.45 -4.37
C PHE A 5 15.23 -10.59 -3.12
N SER A 6 15.01 -11.18 -1.94
CA SER A 6 15.22 -10.46 -0.67
C SER A 6 16.68 -10.07 -0.47
N PHE A 7 17.62 -10.96 -0.83
CA PHE A 7 19.04 -10.68 -0.74
C PHE A 7 19.45 -9.55 -1.67
N ALA A 8 18.97 -9.58 -2.92
CA ALA A 8 19.26 -8.53 -3.91
C ALA A 8 18.67 -7.17 -3.46
N LEU A 9 17.46 -7.19 -2.91
CA LEU A 9 16.79 -6.00 -2.41
C LEU A 9 17.53 -5.42 -1.21
N GLU A 10 17.97 -6.27 -0.29
CA GLU A 10 18.74 -5.85 0.88
C GLU A 10 20.06 -5.20 0.46
N LYS A 11 20.78 -5.80 -0.47
CA LYS A 11 22.01 -5.22 -1.02
C LYS A 11 21.78 -3.89 -1.72
N TYR A 12 20.68 -3.80 -2.46
CA TYR A 12 20.28 -2.57 -3.13
C TYR A 12 20.03 -1.45 -2.13
N PHE A 13 19.32 -1.74 -1.04
CA PHE A 13 19.02 -0.76 -0.01
C PHE A 13 20.25 -0.36 0.79
N ASP A 14 21.14 -1.30 1.13
CA ASP A 14 22.40 -0.98 1.79
C ASP A 14 23.22 0.02 0.98
N LYS A 15 23.32 -0.22 -0.32
CA LYS A 15 24.01 0.68 -1.24
C LYS A 15 23.32 2.03 -1.32
N LYS A 16 21.98 2.04 -1.42
CA LYS A 16 21.19 3.26 -1.50
C LYS A 16 21.26 4.08 -0.22
N VAL A 17 21.19 3.45 0.93
CA VAL A 17 21.29 4.14 2.21
C VAL A 17 22.64 4.86 2.34
N THR A 18 23.73 4.19 2.00
CA THR A 18 25.06 4.80 2.02
C THR A 18 25.14 6.02 1.08
N THR A 19 24.55 5.92 -0.10
CA THR A 19 24.54 7.00 -1.08
C THR A 19 23.55 8.10 -0.69
N VAL A 20 22.43 7.74 -0.07
CA VAL A 20 21.43 8.69 0.45
C VAL A 20 22.04 9.62 1.49
N VAL A 21 22.90 9.12 2.36
CA VAL A 21 23.63 9.95 3.32
C VAL A 21 24.51 10.98 2.61
N ASN A 22 25.01 10.65 1.42
CA ASN A 22 25.97 11.49 0.69
C ASN A 22 25.34 12.36 -0.40
N ASN A 23 24.24 11.90 -1.07
CA ASN A 23 23.69 12.59 -2.24
C ASN A 23 22.30 12.09 -2.63
N SER A 24 21.35 12.38 -1.84
CA SER A 24 20.24 11.50 -1.63
C SER A 24 18.92 11.76 -2.34
N TYR A 25 18.72 12.94 -2.94
CA TYR A 25 17.41 13.30 -3.49
C TYR A 25 17.01 12.38 -4.65
N GLU A 26 17.91 12.20 -5.61
CA GLU A 26 17.62 11.38 -6.79
C GLU A 26 17.38 9.91 -6.44
N LEU A 27 18.14 9.39 -5.49
CA LEU A 27 17.99 8.00 -5.06
C LEU A 27 16.70 7.79 -4.28
N ALA A 28 16.33 8.74 -3.42
CA ALA A 28 15.06 8.70 -2.72
C ALA A 28 13.90 8.80 -3.69
N LYS A 29 14.02 9.64 -4.71
CA LYS A 29 13.04 9.77 -5.78
C LYS A 29 12.85 8.46 -6.53
N ASP A 30 13.95 7.81 -6.92
CA ASP A 30 13.89 6.52 -7.60
C ASP A 30 13.22 5.45 -6.74
N TYR A 31 13.55 5.40 -5.46
CA TYR A 31 12.93 4.48 -4.52
C TYR A 31 11.42 4.72 -4.42
N VAL A 32 10.99 5.96 -4.28
CA VAL A 32 9.58 6.31 -4.21
C VAL A 32 8.84 5.90 -5.47
N GLU A 33 9.44 6.14 -6.65
CA GLU A 33 8.84 5.73 -7.91
C GLU A 33 8.70 4.20 -8.02
N GLU A 34 9.69 3.45 -7.58
CA GLU A 34 9.60 1.98 -7.54
C GLU A 34 8.47 1.51 -6.62
N VAL A 35 8.37 2.12 -5.43
CA VAL A 35 7.32 1.78 -4.47
C VAL A 35 5.94 2.09 -5.06
N ARG A 36 5.78 3.27 -5.65
CA ARG A 36 4.52 3.68 -6.27
C ARG A 36 4.10 2.74 -7.39
N ASN A 37 5.03 2.40 -8.28
CA ASN A 37 4.75 1.51 -9.40
C ASN A 37 4.37 0.12 -8.92
N LYS A 38 5.07 -0.38 -7.93
CA LYS A 38 4.80 -1.71 -7.38
C LYS A 38 3.43 -1.76 -6.71
N ILE A 39 3.12 -0.82 -5.81
CA ILE A 39 1.86 -0.85 -5.09
C ILE A 39 0.67 -0.60 -6.03
N GLN A 40 0.87 0.20 -7.07
CA GLN A 40 -0.14 0.40 -8.12
C GLN A 40 -0.47 -0.92 -8.83
N SER A 41 0.54 -1.64 -9.25
CA SER A 41 0.36 -2.94 -9.92
C SER A 41 -0.35 -3.93 -9.01
N GLU A 42 0.06 -3.99 -7.75
CA GLU A 42 -0.51 -4.95 -6.81
C GLU A 42 -1.98 -4.64 -6.48
N ILE A 43 -2.32 -3.38 -6.26
CA ILE A 43 -3.71 -3.03 -5.92
C ILE A 43 -4.65 -3.31 -7.09
N VAL A 44 -4.23 -3.07 -8.32
CA VAL A 44 -5.04 -3.35 -9.51
C VAL A 44 -5.34 -4.85 -9.60
N LEU A 45 -4.35 -5.69 -9.35
CA LEU A 45 -4.52 -7.14 -9.38
C LEU A 45 -5.41 -7.62 -8.23
N ILE A 46 -5.24 -7.08 -7.03
CA ILE A 46 -6.09 -7.40 -5.88
C ILE A 46 -7.53 -6.98 -6.16
N ALA A 47 -7.75 -5.79 -6.72
CA ALA A 47 -9.08 -5.31 -7.08
C ALA A 47 -9.74 -6.22 -8.11
N PHE A 48 -9.00 -6.63 -9.13
CA PHE A 48 -9.51 -7.56 -10.15
C PHE A 48 -9.97 -8.87 -9.52
N ASP A 49 -9.14 -9.47 -8.68
CA ASP A 49 -9.46 -10.73 -8.02
C ASP A 49 -10.63 -10.57 -7.05
N THR A 50 -10.70 -9.45 -6.34
CA THR A 50 -11.79 -9.17 -5.38
C THR A 50 -13.12 -9.02 -6.12
N ASN A 51 -13.15 -8.26 -7.20
CA ASN A 51 -14.36 -8.09 -8.02
C ASN A 51 -14.83 -9.42 -8.60
N LYS A 52 -13.90 -10.21 -9.11
CA LYS A 52 -14.19 -11.53 -9.67
C LYS A 52 -14.74 -12.50 -8.63
N SER A 53 -14.27 -12.42 -7.40
CA SER A 53 -14.63 -13.35 -6.32
C SER A 53 -15.88 -12.96 -5.55
N LYS A 54 -16.47 -11.80 -5.82
CA LYS A 54 -17.61 -11.27 -5.06
C LYS A 54 -18.74 -12.28 -4.91
N LYS A 55 -19.10 -12.98 -5.98
CA LYS A 55 -20.19 -13.95 -5.99
C LYS A 55 -19.93 -15.13 -5.05
N PHE A 56 -18.69 -15.53 -4.91
CA PHE A 56 -18.29 -16.67 -4.10
C PHE A 56 -18.15 -16.33 -2.63
N LEU A 57 -17.89 -15.05 -2.33
CA LEU A 57 -17.66 -14.61 -0.95
C LEU A 57 -18.95 -14.30 -0.19
N ASN A 58 -20.03 -13.92 -0.91
CA ASN A 58 -21.39 -13.72 -0.37
C ASN A 58 -21.44 -12.84 0.89
N ASP A 59 -20.61 -11.80 0.98
CA ASP A 59 -20.48 -10.93 2.14
C ASP A 59 -20.17 -11.66 3.45
N ASN A 60 -19.65 -12.89 3.36
CA ASN A 60 -19.25 -13.68 4.52
C ASN A 60 -17.92 -13.17 5.05
N GLN A 61 -17.91 -12.70 6.30
CA GLN A 61 -16.73 -12.09 6.92
C GLN A 61 -15.53 -13.04 6.96
N ASN A 62 -15.73 -14.29 7.31
CA ASN A 62 -14.64 -15.27 7.38
C ASN A 62 -14.05 -15.56 6.00
N GLU A 63 -14.90 -15.66 4.99
CA GLU A 63 -14.45 -15.91 3.62
C GLU A 63 -13.65 -14.71 3.06
N TYR A 64 -14.12 -13.47 3.30
CA TYR A 64 -13.38 -12.29 2.91
C TYR A 64 -12.03 -12.19 3.63
N SER A 65 -12.02 -12.45 4.94
CA SER A 65 -10.78 -12.42 5.72
C SER A 65 -9.76 -13.41 5.16
N ARG A 66 -10.18 -14.62 4.87
CA ARG A 66 -9.33 -15.68 4.30
C ARG A 66 -8.83 -15.27 2.91
N PHE A 67 -9.73 -14.76 2.07
CA PHE A 67 -9.40 -14.32 0.72
C PHE A 67 -8.35 -13.20 0.75
N LEU A 68 -8.56 -12.18 1.57
CA LEU A 68 -7.62 -11.05 1.66
C LEU A 68 -6.27 -11.48 2.22
N LYS A 69 -6.25 -12.39 3.20
CA LYS A 69 -4.99 -12.91 3.74
C LYS A 69 -4.20 -13.68 2.69
N THR A 70 -4.89 -14.43 1.84
CA THR A 70 -4.25 -15.13 0.71
C THR A 70 -3.69 -14.11 -0.29
N GLN A 71 -4.45 -13.09 -0.63
CA GLN A 71 -3.97 -12.01 -1.50
C GLN A 71 -2.76 -11.31 -0.93
N LYS A 72 -2.76 -11.04 0.37
CA LYS A 72 -1.62 -10.42 1.06
C LYS A 72 -0.34 -11.22 0.84
N LEU A 73 -0.41 -12.54 0.99
CA LEU A 73 0.73 -13.42 0.80
C LEU A 73 1.18 -13.46 -0.66
N ILE A 74 0.25 -13.62 -1.59
CA ILE A 74 0.56 -13.74 -3.02
C ILE A 74 1.17 -12.44 -3.55
N ARG A 75 0.61 -11.30 -3.13
CA ARG A 75 1.03 -9.99 -3.65
C ARG A 75 2.20 -9.37 -2.87
N GLY A 76 2.55 -9.94 -1.72
CA GLY A 76 3.67 -9.44 -0.93
C GLY A 76 3.42 -8.04 -0.37
N VAL A 77 2.21 -7.74 0.02
CA VAL A 77 1.84 -6.50 0.69
C VAL A 77 1.64 -6.74 2.18
N ASP A 78 1.59 -5.67 2.97
CA ASP A 78 1.58 -5.81 4.43
C ASP A 78 0.19 -5.73 5.04
N GLU A 79 -0.73 -4.98 4.42
CA GLU A 79 -2.11 -4.88 4.88
C GLU A 79 -3.03 -4.73 3.67
N ILE A 80 -4.18 -5.38 3.72
CA ILE A 80 -5.25 -5.19 2.74
C ILE A 80 -6.55 -4.95 3.49
N HIS A 81 -7.24 -3.88 3.12
CA HIS A 81 -8.50 -3.49 3.74
C HIS A 81 -9.55 -3.21 2.68
N ILE A 82 -10.80 -3.56 2.98
CA ILE A 82 -11.97 -3.05 2.28
C ILE A 82 -12.68 -2.13 3.23
N ILE A 83 -12.85 -0.87 2.84
CA ILE A 83 -13.40 0.19 3.68
C ILE A 83 -14.59 0.85 3.00
N ASP A 84 -15.44 1.51 3.79
CA ASP A 84 -16.55 2.30 3.25
C ASP A 84 -16.14 3.78 3.07
N ILE A 85 -17.07 4.58 2.60
CA ILE A 85 -16.84 6.00 2.34
C ILE A 85 -16.47 6.79 3.61
N ASN A 86 -16.82 6.29 4.78
CA ASN A 86 -16.48 6.88 6.07
C ASN A 86 -15.18 6.31 6.64
N LYS A 87 -14.44 5.55 5.84
CA LYS A 87 -13.19 4.91 6.22
C LYS A 87 -13.36 3.78 7.24
N LYS A 88 -14.61 3.34 7.47
CA LYS A 88 -14.87 2.22 8.35
C LYS A 88 -14.35 0.93 7.75
N LEU A 89 -13.68 0.14 8.58
CA LEU A 89 -13.12 -1.14 8.19
C LEU A 89 -14.24 -2.16 8.04
N LEU A 90 -14.45 -2.67 6.83
CA LEU A 90 -15.43 -3.72 6.57
C LEU A 90 -14.79 -5.10 6.60
N PHE A 91 -13.68 -5.26 5.90
CA PHE A 91 -12.87 -6.48 5.89
C PHE A 91 -11.41 -6.11 5.91
N SER A 92 -10.57 -6.92 6.56
CA SER A 92 -9.16 -6.57 6.74
C SER A 92 -8.30 -7.81 6.98
N THR A 93 -7.01 -7.67 6.68
CA THR A 93 -5.98 -8.66 7.03
C THR A 93 -5.36 -8.39 8.40
N LEU A 94 -5.75 -7.30 9.08
CA LEU A 94 -5.18 -6.96 10.39
C LEU A 94 -5.51 -8.04 11.43
N GLU A 95 -4.52 -8.33 12.27
CA GLU A 95 -4.74 -9.14 13.45
C GLU A 95 -5.28 -8.27 14.60
N ASP A 96 -5.79 -8.90 15.66
CA ASP A 96 -6.47 -8.19 16.76
C ASP A 96 -5.58 -7.19 17.47
N ASP A 97 -4.27 -7.44 17.50
CA ASP A 97 -3.28 -6.58 18.16
C ASP A 97 -2.73 -5.47 17.26
N GLN A 98 -3.13 -5.43 16.00
CA GLN A 98 -2.64 -4.43 15.05
C GLN A 98 -3.62 -3.26 14.94
N PRO A 99 -3.15 -2.01 15.09
CA PRO A 99 -4.03 -0.86 14.95
C PRO A 99 -4.38 -0.59 13.49
N TYR A 100 -5.62 -0.21 13.25
CA TYR A 100 -6.05 0.28 11.95
C TYR A 100 -5.70 1.77 11.83
N ILE A 101 -4.95 2.12 10.80
CA ILE A 101 -4.62 3.51 10.48
C ILE A 101 -5.39 3.86 9.20
N PRO A 102 -6.48 4.62 9.32
CA PRO A 102 -7.28 4.95 8.14
C PRO A 102 -6.54 5.90 7.20
N PRO A 103 -6.92 5.92 5.91
CA PRO A 103 -6.38 6.90 4.98
C PRO A 103 -6.86 8.31 5.36
N VAL A 104 -6.11 9.33 4.95
CA VAL A 104 -6.53 10.71 5.15
C VAL A 104 -7.75 11.04 4.28
N ASN A 105 -8.59 11.98 4.73
CA ASN A 105 -9.82 12.34 4.02
C ASN A 105 -9.57 12.77 2.58
N LYS A 106 -8.49 13.53 2.34
CA LYS A 106 -8.13 13.99 1.02
C LYS A 106 -7.91 12.83 0.04
N ALA A 107 -7.27 11.75 0.50
CA ALA A 107 -7.01 10.58 -0.34
C ALA A 107 -8.32 9.93 -0.80
N LEU A 108 -9.27 9.75 0.12
CA LEU A 108 -10.54 9.14 -0.22
C LEU A 108 -11.33 10.01 -1.21
N ASN A 109 -11.35 11.32 -0.98
CA ASN A 109 -12.02 12.26 -1.87
C ASN A 109 -11.48 12.22 -3.31
N LEU A 110 -10.17 11.99 -3.45
CA LEU A 110 -9.53 11.95 -4.76
C LEU A 110 -9.92 10.70 -5.58
N VAL A 111 -10.34 9.60 -4.91
CA VAL A 111 -10.70 8.37 -5.61
C VAL A 111 -12.21 8.16 -5.76
N LEU A 112 -13.03 9.07 -5.25
CA LEU A 112 -14.49 8.95 -5.35
C LEU A 112 -14.97 8.89 -6.80
N ASP A 113 -14.39 9.71 -7.67
CA ASP A 113 -14.81 9.86 -9.06
C ASP A 113 -13.74 9.41 -10.06
N ASP A 114 -12.70 8.72 -9.60
CA ASP A 114 -11.59 8.28 -10.45
C ASP A 114 -11.41 6.76 -10.28
N ASP A 115 -11.39 6.04 -11.39
CA ASP A 115 -11.22 4.59 -11.38
C ASP A 115 -9.76 4.16 -11.19
N ARG A 116 -8.84 5.11 -11.21
CA ARG A 116 -7.41 4.84 -11.07
C ARG A 116 -7.01 4.79 -9.60
N PRO A 117 -6.02 3.96 -9.24
CA PRO A 117 -5.52 3.95 -7.87
C PRO A 117 -4.76 5.23 -7.54
N LEU A 118 -4.95 5.73 -6.34
CA LEU A 118 -4.13 6.80 -5.76
C LEU A 118 -3.02 6.16 -4.93
N LYS A 119 -1.77 6.57 -5.15
CA LYS A 119 -0.61 6.10 -4.39
C LYS A 119 -0.18 7.17 -3.41
N ILE A 120 0.12 6.76 -2.19
CA ILE A 120 0.47 7.64 -1.08
C ILE A 120 1.76 7.16 -0.45
N ILE A 121 2.70 8.08 -0.23
CA ILE A 121 3.92 7.82 0.53
C ILE A 121 3.82 8.61 1.85
N ASN A 122 3.71 7.88 2.95
CA ASN A 122 3.63 8.46 4.29
C ASN A 122 4.89 8.07 5.07
N ALA A 123 5.96 8.83 4.87
CA ALA A 123 7.25 8.53 5.46
C ALA A 123 7.23 8.60 7.00
N PRO A 124 6.59 9.61 7.64
CA PRO A 124 6.53 9.66 9.09
C PRO A 124 5.91 8.41 9.73
N GLU A 125 4.95 7.80 9.06
CA GLU A 125 4.30 6.57 9.53
C GLU A 125 4.93 5.30 8.96
N ASN A 126 6.04 5.42 8.23
CA ASN A 126 6.77 4.31 7.61
C ASN A 126 5.88 3.46 6.69
N ARG A 127 5.02 4.11 5.93
CA ARG A 127 4.00 3.42 5.13
C ARG A 127 3.95 3.99 3.72
N SER A 128 3.74 3.09 2.77
CA SER A 128 3.17 3.44 1.47
C SER A 128 1.77 2.83 1.40
N ALA A 129 0.91 3.43 0.62
CA ALA A 129 -0.45 2.93 0.46
C ALA A 129 -0.95 3.18 -0.94
N ALA A 130 -1.95 2.40 -1.33
CA ALA A 130 -2.74 2.68 -2.52
C ALA A 130 -4.21 2.53 -2.16
N ILE A 131 -5.05 3.34 -2.77
CA ILE A 131 -6.49 3.32 -2.58
C ILE A 131 -7.13 3.32 -3.95
N MET A 132 -8.16 2.50 -4.14
CA MET A 132 -8.98 2.57 -5.33
C MET A 132 -10.40 2.12 -5.03
N ARG A 133 -11.34 2.63 -5.81
CA ARG A 133 -12.73 2.24 -5.71
C ARG A 133 -12.92 0.83 -6.26
N LEU A 134 -13.73 0.01 -5.56
CA LEU A 134 -14.14 -1.30 -6.06
C LEU A 134 -15.40 -1.14 -6.91
N GLN A 135 -15.28 -1.37 -8.22
CA GLN A 135 -16.35 -1.06 -9.17
C GLN A 135 -17.59 -1.91 -9.02
N ASN A 136 -17.43 -3.17 -8.63
CA ASN A 136 -18.58 -4.07 -8.48
C ASN A 136 -19.25 -3.99 -7.11
N PHE A 137 -18.83 -3.05 -6.27
CA PHE A 137 -19.32 -2.84 -4.93
C PHE A 137 -19.82 -1.40 -4.78
N ASP A 138 -20.89 -1.21 -4.01
CA ASP A 138 -21.42 0.13 -3.74
C ASP A 138 -20.61 0.79 -2.64
N ASP A 139 -20.00 1.95 -2.93
CA ASP A 139 -19.26 2.78 -1.98
C ASP A 139 -18.24 2.00 -1.14
N ARG A 140 -17.54 1.09 -1.78
CA ARG A 140 -16.45 0.34 -1.15
C ARG A 140 -15.14 0.64 -1.84
N PHE A 141 -14.08 0.70 -1.04
CA PHE A 141 -12.73 1.05 -1.49
C PHE A 141 -11.74 0.01 -1.00
N LEU A 142 -10.80 -0.29 -1.86
CA LEU A 142 -9.66 -1.14 -1.53
C LEU A 142 -8.54 -0.23 -1.04
N TYR A 143 -7.97 -0.56 0.11
CA TYR A 143 -6.89 0.20 0.74
C TYR A 143 -5.78 -0.78 1.07
N VAL A 144 -4.65 -0.67 0.36
CA VAL A 144 -3.53 -1.59 0.45
C VAL A 144 -2.32 -0.86 0.99
N VAL A 145 -1.61 -1.48 1.93
CA VAL A 145 -0.47 -0.87 2.61
C VAL A 145 0.76 -1.75 2.42
N LYS A 146 1.88 -1.11 2.13
CA LYS A 146 3.20 -1.70 2.10
C LYS A 146 4.13 -0.83 2.94
N TYR A 147 4.79 -1.43 3.93
CA TYR A 147 5.70 -0.68 4.81
C TYR A 147 6.95 -0.30 4.05
N LEU A 148 7.47 0.89 4.34
CA LEU A 148 8.68 1.41 3.74
C LEU A 148 9.92 0.86 4.46
N ASP A 149 11.05 0.86 3.77
CA ASP A 149 12.34 0.67 4.42
C ASP A 149 12.53 1.77 5.47
N LYS A 150 12.94 1.38 6.68
CA LYS A 150 13.01 2.30 7.82
C LYS A 150 14.00 3.42 7.63
N ASP A 151 15.14 3.13 7.02
CA ASP A 151 16.20 4.12 6.83
C ASP A 151 15.82 5.13 5.75
N ILE A 152 15.24 4.65 4.66
CA ILE A 152 14.74 5.52 3.60
C ILE A 152 13.58 6.36 4.12
N SER A 153 12.69 5.76 4.90
CA SER A 153 11.55 6.44 5.50
C SER A 153 12.00 7.56 6.43
N ARG A 154 13.02 7.29 7.25
CA ARG A 154 13.61 8.32 8.13
C ARG A 154 14.19 9.47 7.33
N TYR A 155 14.96 9.15 6.30
CA TYR A 155 15.50 10.19 5.43
C TYR A 155 14.40 11.06 4.82
N LEU A 156 13.36 10.43 4.27
CA LEU A 156 12.24 11.15 3.65
C LEU A 156 11.48 12.00 4.67
N SER A 157 11.31 11.52 5.89
CA SER A 157 10.56 12.26 6.92
C SER A 157 11.34 13.46 7.48
N GLU A 158 12.67 13.40 7.44
CA GLU A 158 13.55 14.48 7.93
C GLU A 158 13.91 15.49 6.84
N SER A 159 13.63 15.19 5.58
CA SER A 159 13.96 16.03 4.44
C SER A 159 12.80 16.95 4.09
N GLN A 160 13.13 18.17 3.70
CA GLN A 160 12.12 19.12 3.21
C GLN A 160 11.51 18.66 1.89
N GLU A 161 12.23 17.88 1.11
CA GLU A 161 11.74 17.27 -0.13
C GLU A 161 10.73 16.16 0.10
N ALA A 162 10.58 15.66 1.32
CA ALA A 162 9.65 14.59 1.64
C ALA A 162 8.20 14.93 1.26
N ILE A 163 7.81 16.20 1.37
CA ILE A 163 6.47 16.66 1.00
C ILE A 163 6.17 16.37 -0.48
N ASN A 164 7.19 16.46 -1.34
CA ASN A 164 7.05 16.23 -2.78
C ASN A 164 6.76 14.76 -3.11
N PHE A 165 7.01 13.85 -2.17
CA PHE A 165 6.80 12.41 -2.36
C PHE A 165 5.50 11.91 -1.77
N TYR A 166 4.77 12.73 -1.01
CA TYR A 166 3.61 12.26 -0.26
C TYR A 166 2.50 11.72 -1.18
N TYR A 167 2.25 12.40 -2.29
CA TYR A 167 1.27 11.96 -3.29
C TYR A 167 1.96 11.69 -4.65
#